data_06807043d4238eb6012ef976990c7476
#
_entry.id   06807043d4238eb6012ef976990c7476
#
_cell.length_a   1.000
_cell.length_b   1.000
_cell.length_c   1.000
_cell.angle_alpha   90.00
_cell.angle_beta   90.00
_cell.angle_gamma   90.00
#
_symmetry.space_group_name_H-M   'P 1'
#
loop_
_entity.id
_entity.type
_entity.pdbx_description
1 polymer ?
#
loop_
_entity_poly.entity_id
_entity_poly.type
_entity_poly.pdbx_seq_one_letter_code
_entity_poly.pdbx_strand_id
1 'polypeptide(L)'
;MYQGTGKTYTSPYEGANQGMYFVPPLNCATKGDVDNIASINEIGARDFDDQATVSFITKDNAEVYINGVDVNTLSTAQSVAGTLDYITYKVENLTGDIKVESNDEIYVAYVNTNRAATTAGFYSGFTVPPTVNIDAELKTLGSCLNKDGTSNIVFQASNFNQFDEIKWMKKDGENFIETGEIEEFFTPTEEGVYVLKGILTCNNKEYLSPEIVVSICPDDSDSDGIIDNI
;
A
#
# COMPACT_ATOMS: atom_id res chain seq x y z
N MET A 1 -7.78 9.19 17.35
CA MET A 1 -7.24 9.29 18.72
C MET A 1 -6.16 10.35 18.76
N TYR A 2 -5.97 11.03 19.88
CA TYR A 2 -4.85 11.96 20.08
C TYR A 2 -3.98 11.43 21.21
N GLN A 3 -2.66 11.49 21.00
CA GLN A 3 -1.69 11.03 21.98
C GLN A 3 -0.71 12.15 22.28
N GLY A 4 -0.33 12.27 23.55
CA GLY A 4 0.77 13.14 23.95
C GLY A 4 2.11 12.51 23.56
N THR A 5 3.10 13.34 23.26
CA THR A 5 4.43 12.89 22.83
C THR A 5 5.18 12.11 23.90
N GLY A 6 4.86 12.33 25.19
CA GLY A 6 5.50 11.65 26.29
C GLY A 6 6.99 11.94 26.49
N LYS A 7 7.58 12.84 25.69
CA LYS A 7 8.99 13.19 25.79
C LYS A 7 9.26 14.11 26.99
N THR A 8 10.37 13.87 27.68
CA THR A 8 10.85 14.66 28.80
C THR A 8 12.25 15.19 28.48
N TYR A 9 12.53 16.37 29.00
CA TYR A 9 13.85 16.99 28.93
C TYR A 9 14.43 17.12 30.33
N THR A 10 15.65 16.69 30.55
CA THR A 10 16.21 16.40 31.86
C THR A 10 16.93 17.56 32.53
N SER A 11 17.03 18.77 31.98
CA SER A 11 17.77 19.87 32.62
C SER A 11 17.39 21.25 32.12
N PRO A 12 17.30 22.21 32.97
CA PRO A 12 16.81 22.30 34.34
C PRO A 12 15.29 22.32 34.44
N TYR A 13 14.61 22.08 33.31
CA TYR A 13 13.16 22.06 33.16
C TYR A 13 12.71 20.63 32.94
N GLU A 14 11.92 20.11 33.83
CA GLU A 14 11.53 18.69 33.89
C GLU A 14 10.60 18.20 32.79
N GLY A 15 10.25 18.99 31.78
CA GLY A 15 9.36 18.54 30.74
C GLY A 15 9.51 19.28 29.42
N ALA A 16 9.59 18.55 28.34
CA ALA A 16 9.37 19.09 27.01
C ALA A 16 7.91 19.51 26.86
N ASN A 17 7.66 20.47 25.99
CA ASN A 17 6.30 20.90 25.67
C ASN A 17 5.48 19.70 25.15
N GLN A 18 4.43 19.32 25.87
CA GLN A 18 3.61 18.17 25.57
C GLN A 18 2.70 18.47 24.36
N GLY A 19 3.20 18.19 23.17
CA GLY A 19 2.40 18.21 21.96
C GLY A 19 1.43 17.03 21.93
N MET A 20 0.35 17.16 21.16
CA MET A 20 -0.54 16.07 20.79
C MET A 20 -0.49 15.87 19.29
N TYR A 21 -0.51 14.63 18.86
CA TYR A 21 -0.65 14.28 17.46
C TYR A 21 -1.77 13.25 17.29
N PHE A 22 -2.35 13.26 16.09
CA PHE A 22 -3.42 12.32 15.74
C PHE A 22 -2.80 10.95 15.43
N VAL A 23 -3.30 9.92 16.10
CA VAL A 23 -2.98 8.53 15.78
C VAL A 23 -4.21 7.92 15.12
N PRO A 24 -4.17 7.59 13.82
CA PRO A 24 -5.27 6.90 13.18
C PRO A 24 -5.47 5.51 13.81
N PRO A 25 -6.67 4.95 13.73
CA PRO A 25 -6.87 3.56 14.12
C PRO A 25 -6.11 2.64 13.17
N LEU A 26 -5.66 1.50 13.68
CA LEU A 26 -5.16 0.42 12.83
C LEU A 26 -6.25 0.04 11.84
N ASN A 27 -5.94 0.11 10.57
CA ASN A 27 -6.89 -0.13 9.50
C ASN A 27 -6.19 -0.81 8.33
N CYS A 28 -6.43 -2.09 8.19
CA CYS A 28 -5.86 -2.91 7.13
C CYS A 28 -6.23 -2.47 5.69
N ALA A 29 -7.23 -1.61 5.53
CA ALA A 29 -7.56 -1.02 4.23
C ALA A 29 -6.61 0.13 3.82
N THR A 30 -5.73 0.56 4.72
CA THR A 30 -4.73 1.60 4.48
C THR A 30 -3.34 1.05 4.76
N LYS A 31 -3.04 -0.13 4.22
CA LYS A 31 -1.71 -0.74 4.34
C LYS A 31 -0.67 0.20 3.74
N GLY A 32 0.24 0.68 4.59
CA GLY A 32 1.48 1.31 4.15
C GLY A 32 2.61 0.30 4.36
N ASP A 33 3.44 0.12 3.37
CA ASP A 33 4.64 -0.71 3.44
C ASP A 33 5.92 0.14 3.44
N VAL A 34 5.81 1.40 3.06
CA VAL A 34 6.93 2.35 3.02
C VAL A 34 6.51 3.72 3.51
N ASP A 35 7.26 4.28 4.43
CA ASP A 35 7.15 5.67 4.88
C ASP A 35 8.49 6.39 4.78
N ASN A 36 8.45 7.65 4.32
CA ASN A 36 9.62 8.49 4.22
C ASN A 36 9.45 9.73 5.09
N ILE A 37 10.37 9.94 6.01
CA ILE A 37 10.44 11.10 6.92
C ILE A 37 11.65 11.93 6.50
N ALA A 38 11.41 13.06 5.87
CA ALA A 38 12.49 13.95 5.47
C ALA A 38 13.07 14.67 6.70
N SER A 39 14.39 14.70 6.80
CA SER A 39 15.15 15.44 7.81
C SER A 39 14.56 15.33 9.22
N ILE A 40 14.48 14.12 9.77
CA ILE A 40 13.78 13.84 11.03
C ILE A 40 14.22 14.74 12.19
N ASN A 41 15.45 15.22 12.15
CA ASN A 41 16.06 16.06 13.18
C ASN A 41 15.98 17.56 12.85
N GLU A 42 15.35 17.96 11.75
CA GLU A 42 15.27 19.36 11.33
C GLU A 42 13.83 19.81 11.12
N ILE A 43 13.46 20.97 11.66
CA ILE A 43 12.17 21.60 11.38
C ILE A 43 12.38 23.10 11.16
N GLY A 44 12.31 23.50 9.90
CA GLY A 44 12.64 24.87 9.50
C GLY A 44 14.09 25.19 9.80
N ALA A 45 14.34 26.23 10.61
CA ALA A 45 15.69 26.64 11.01
C ALA A 45 16.12 26.08 12.39
N ARG A 46 15.46 25.05 12.88
CA ARG A 46 15.76 24.44 14.19
C ARG A 46 16.12 22.99 14.06
N ASP A 47 17.21 22.61 14.71
CA ASP A 47 17.59 21.24 14.91
C ASP A 47 16.79 20.63 16.07
N PHE A 48 16.30 19.42 15.88
CA PHE A 48 15.58 18.61 16.86
C PHE A 48 16.29 17.26 17.01
N ASP A 49 17.55 17.29 17.39
CA ASP A 49 18.45 16.14 17.40
C ASP A 49 18.62 15.51 18.78
N ASP A 50 18.07 16.12 19.83
CA ASP A 50 18.24 15.61 21.20
C ASP A 50 17.70 14.20 21.40
N GLN A 51 16.57 13.86 20.78
CA GLN A 51 15.91 12.58 20.93
C GLN A 51 15.06 12.19 19.71
N ALA A 52 15.62 12.31 18.49
CA ALA A 52 14.90 11.90 17.29
C ALA A 52 14.56 10.40 17.33
N THR A 53 13.30 10.10 17.32
CA THR A 53 12.77 8.77 17.56
C THR A 53 11.69 8.44 16.54
N VAL A 54 11.80 7.27 15.92
CA VAL A 54 10.71 6.64 15.17
C VAL A 54 10.11 5.54 16.03
N SER A 55 8.79 5.51 16.08
CA SER A 55 8.03 4.41 16.67
C SER A 55 7.05 3.89 15.65
N PHE A 56 6.92 2.59 15.53
CA PHE A 56 5.95 2.01 14.61
C PHE A 56 5.33 0.73 15.16
N ILE A 57 4.15 0.42 14.63
CA ILE A 57 3.41 -0.81 14.90
C ILE A 57 3.34 -1.58 13.58
N THR A 58 3.57 -2.88 13.63
CA THR A 58 3.50 -3.78 12.46
C THR A 58 3.02 -5.16 12.91
N LYS A 59 2.82 -6.07 11.96
CA LYS A 59 2.56 -7.49 12.26
C LYS A 59 3.76 -8.14 12.95
N ASP A 60 3.50 -9.14 13.78
CA ASP A 60 4.53 -9.83 14.57
C ASP A 60 5.56 -10.59 13.72
N ASN A 61 5.18 -10.96 12.50
CA ASN A 61 6.02 -11.67 11.52
C ASN A 61 6.59 -10.76 10.42
N ALA A 62 6.35 -9.44 10.48
CA ALA A 62 6.84 -8.51 9.46
C ALA A 62 8.35 -8.30 9.54
N GLU A 63 8.98 -8.25 8.37
CA GLU A 63 10.37 -7.83 8.22
C GLU A 63 10.41 -6.32 8.00
N VAL A 64 11.07 -5.59 8.89
CA VAL A 64 11.13 -4.13 8.83
C VAL A 64 12.56 -3.65 8.74
N TYR A 65 12.77 -2.67 7.86
CA TYR A 65 14.06 -2.03 7.64
C TYR A 65 13.96 -0.51 7.83
N ILE A 66 14.96 0.06 8.45
CA ILE A 66 15.15 1.53 8.54
C ILE A 66 16.42 1.87 7.77
N ASN A 67 16.30 2.65 6.70
CA ASN A 67 17.39 2.97 5.78
C ASN A 67 18.18 1.72 5.34
N GLY A 68 17.46 0.62 5.07
CA GLY A 68 18.04 -0.66 4.65
C GLY A 68 18.67 -1.49 5.78
N VAL A 69 18.61 -1.06 7.04
CA VAL A 69 19.10 -1.80 8.20
C VAL A 69 17.95 -2.52 8.89
N ASP A 70 18.09 -3.82 9.14
CA ASP A 70 17.09 -4.61 9.87
C ASP A 70 16.83 -4.01 11.26
N VAL A 71 15.57 -3.73 11.55
CA VAL A 71 15.16 -3.08 12.80
C VAL A 71 15.52 -3.89 14.04
N ASN A 72 15.58 -5.21 13.95
CA ASN A 72 15.96 -6.09 15.07
C ASN A 72 17.41 -5.86 15.53
N THR A 73 18.24 -5.25 14.69
CA THR A 73 19.62 -4.84 15.07
C THR A 73 19.64 -3.46 15.75
N LEU A 74 18.59 -2.67 15.59
CA LEU A 74 18.49 -1.30 16.11
C LEU A 74 17.67 -1.23 17.41
N SER A 75 16.68 -2.11 17.57
CA SER A 75 15.75 -2.08 18.68
C SER A 75 15.16 -3.47 18.94
N THR A 76 14.50 -3.63 20.07
CA THR A 76 13.81 -4.87 20.44
C THR A 76 12.30 -4.68 20.31
N ALA A 77 11.66 -5.65 19.67
CA ALA A 77 10.20 -5.71 19.57
C ALA A 77 9.53 -5.74 20.95
N GLN A 78 8.40 -5.06 21.06
CA GLN A 78 7.55 -5.07 22.24
C GLN A 78 6.13 -5.44 21.84
N SER A 79 5.45 -6.21 22.70
CA SER A 79 4.05 -6.59 22.49
C SER A 79 3.13 -5.38 22.57
N VAL A 80 2.13 -5.35 21.71
CA VAL A 80 1.06 -4.35 21.76
C VAL A 80 -0.07 -4.88 22.64
N ALA A 81 -0.46 -4.13 23.67
CA ALA A 81 -1.50 -4.56 24.58
C ALA A 81 -2.85 -4.72 23.87
N GLY A 82 -3.53 -5.84 24.12
CA GLY A 82 -4.85 -6.14 23.58
C GLY A 82 -4.86 -6.84 22.22
N THR A 83 -3.69 -7.19 21.68
CA THR A 83 -3.56 -8.00 20.46
C THR A 83 -2.37 -8.94 20.56
N LEU A 84 -2.40 -10.04 19.82
CA LEU A 84 -1.28 -10.95 19.63
C LEU A 84 -0.65 -10.82 18.23
N ASP A 85 -1.32 -10.10 17.33
CA ASP A 85 -0.94 -10.02 15.92
C ASP A 85 -0.01 -8.85 15.61
N TYR A 86 0.18 -7.93 16.58
CA TYR A 86 0.97 -6.72 16.38
C TYR A 86 2.06 -6.57 17.43
N ILE A 87 3.20 -6.06 16.94
CA ILE A 87 4.35 -5.65 17.74
C ILE A 87 4.67 -4.18 17.47
N THR A 88 5.39 -3.56 18.39
CA THR A 88 5.89 -2.20 18.24
C THR A 88 7.38 -2.13 18.44
N TYR A 89 8.02 -1.22 17.72
CA TYR A 89 9.42 -0.87 17.88
C TYR A 89 9.56 0.61 18.21
N LYS A 90 10.63 0.93 18.89
CA LYS A 90 11.07 2.30 19.16
C LYS A 90 12.54 2.39 18.83
N VAL A 91 12.89 3.15 17.80
CA VAL A 91 14.27 3.38 17.35
C VAL A 91 14.63 4.83 17.62
N GLU A 92 15.67 5.05 18.41
CA GLU A 92 16.11 6.35 18.90
C GLU A 92 17.39 6.82 18.22
N ASN A 93 17.71 8.11 18.40
CA ASN A 93 18.94 8.75 17.89
C ASN A 93 19.08 8.71 16.37
N LEU A 94 17.97 8.85 15.66
CA LEU A 94 17.93 8.92 14.21
C LEU A 94 18.19 10.35 13.73
N THR A 95 18.87 10.48 12.58
CA THR A 95 19.20 11.78 11.95
C THR A 95 19.03 11.70 10.44
N GLY A 96 18.76 12.83 9.81
CA GLY A 96 18.61 12.95 8.37
C GLY A 96 17.32 12.36 7.83
N ASP A 97 17.33 11.94 6.58
CA ASP A 97 16.19 11.31 5.92
C ASP A 97 16.05 9.88 6.40
N ILE A 98 14.86 9.54 6.84
CA ILE A 98 14.53 8.20 7.33
C ILE A 98 13.52 7.56 6.38
N LYS A 99 13.89 6.39 5.85
CA LYS A 99 13.02 5.51 5.11
C LYS A 99 12.71 4.28 5.97
N VAL A 100 11.44 4.04 6.22
CA VAL A 100 10.96 2.83 6.91
C VAL A 100 10.27 1.95 5.88
N GLU A 101 10.69 0.70 5.74
CA GLU A 101 10.17 -0.27 4.79
C GLU A 101 9.72 -1.53 5.52
N SER A 102 8.61 -2.12 5.09
CA SER A 102 8.09 -3.36 5.65
C SER A 102 7.53 -4.25 4.54
N ASN A 103 7.60 -5.56 4.73
CA ASN A 103 6.92 -6.52 3.86
C ASN A 103 5.43 -6.75 4.24
N ASP A 104 4.95 -6.10 5.30
CA ASP A 104 3.54 -6.10 5.72
C ASP A 104 3.15 -4.69 6.19
N GLU A 105 1.89 -4.52 6.61
CA GLU A 105 1.37 -3.25 7.07
C GLU A 105 2.21 -2.63 8.19
N ILE A 106 2.46 -1.33 8.10
CA ILE A 106 3.22 -0.57 9.07
C ILE A 106 2.54 0.77 9.37
N TYR A 107 2.63 1.20 10.62
CA TYR A 107 2.07 2.46 11.10
C TYR A 107 3.17 3.24 11.81
N VAL A 108 3.70 4.24 11.14
CA VAL A 108 4.89 4.96 11.56
C VAL A 108 4.54 6.30 12.18
N ALA A 109 5.09 6.58 13.35
CA ALA A 109 5.07 7.88 14.00
C ALA A 109 6.49 8.31 14.35
N TYR A 110 6.75 9.60 14.36
CA TYR A 110 8.00 10.13 14.88
C TYR A 110 7.77 11.15 15.98
N VAL A 111 8.73 11.25 16.87
CA VAL A 111 8.78 12.26 17.94
C VAL A 111 10.21 12.76 18.08
N ASN A 112 10.38 14.05 18.23
CA ASN A 112 11.68 14.63 18.49
C ASN A 112 11.59 15.80 19.46
N THR A 113 12.71 16.15 20.08
CA THR A 113 12.79 17.26 21.02
C THR A 113 14.01 18.14 20.72
N ASN A 114 13.84 19.43 20.98
CA ASN A 114 14.93 20.36 21.14
C ASN A 114 14.68 21.12 22.45
N ARG A 115 15.37 20.75 23.51
CA ARG A 115 15.13 21.23 24.87
C ARG A 115 13.63 21.08 25.26
N ALA A 116 12.96 22.18 25.56
CA ALA A 116 11.55 22.19 25.91
C ALA A 116 10.60 22.12 24.70
N ALA A 117 11.10 22.28 23.49
CA ALA A 117 10.30 22.17 22.29
C ALA A 117 10.15 20.69 21.86
N THR A 118 8.99 20.32 21.40
CA THR A 118 8.70 18.98 20.91
C THR A 118 8.05 19.06 19.55
N THR A 119 8.42 18.18 18.65
CA THR A 119 7.74 17.94 17.39
C THR A 119 7.35 16.48 17.28
N ALA A 120 6.27 16.20 16.60
CA ALA A 120 5.80 14.85 16.34
C ALA A 120 4.94 14.81 15.09
N GLY A 121 4.91 13.68 14.44
CA GLY A 121 4.04 13.42 13.29
C GLY A 121 3.68 11.95 13.19
N PHE A 122 2.61 11.68 12.46
CA PHE A 122 2.21 10.35 12.08
C PHE A 122 2.17 10.29 10.55
N TYR A 123 2.87 9.33 9.97
CA TYR A 123 3.08 9.24 8.52
C TYR A 123 2.20 8.22 7.85
N SER A 124 1.91 7.12 8.54
CA SER A 124 1.10 6.03 8.00
C SER A 124 -0.40 6.24 8.23
N GLY A 125 -1.20 5.51 7.48
CA GLY A 125 -2.66 5.50 7.65
C GLY A 125 -3.39 6.67 7.01
N PHE A 126 -2.67 7.54 6.28
CA PHE A 126 -3.23 8.60 5.44
C PHE A 126 -3.22 8.22 3.96
N THR A 127 -2.95 6.96 3.65
CA THR A 127 -2.94 6.46 2.28
C THR A 127 -4.33 6.48 1.67
N VAL A 128 -4.37 6.70 0.37
CA VAL A 128 -5.60 6.58 -0.41
C VAL A 128 -6.12 5.14 -0.26
N PRO A 129 -7.43 4.93 -0.13
CA PRO A 129 -7.99 3.58 -0.12
C PRO A 129 -7.45 2.78 -1.31
N PRO A 130 -7.15 1.50 -1.14
CA PRO A 130 -6.64 0.68 -2.22
C PRO A 130 -7.58 0.72 -3.41
N THR A 131 -7.02 0.91 -4.60
CA THR A 131 -7.75 0.93 -5.86
C THR A 131 -7.30 -0.24 -6.71
N VAL A 132 -8.26 -0.97 -7.24
CA VAL A 132 -8.02 -2.03 -8.20
C VAL A 132 -8.08 -1.44 -9.59
N ASN A 133 -7.03 -1.60 -10.37
CA ASN A 133 -6.98 -1.20 -11.76
C ASN A 133 -6.51 -2.37 -12.64
N ILE A 134 -6.92 -2.33 -13.89
CA ILE A 134 -6.46 -3.24 -14.93
C ILE A 134 -5.70 -2.40 -15.95
N ASP A 135 -4.46 -2.77 -16.20
CA ASP A 135 -3.69 -2.27 -17.32
C ASP A 135 -3.80 -3.30 -18.45
N ALA A 136 -4.14 -2.86 -19.67
CA ALA A 136 -4.20 -3.72 -20.82
C ALA A 136 -3.00 -3.47 -21.73
N GLU A 137 -2.14 -4.46 -21.90
CA GLU A 137 -1.10 -4.45 -22.93
C GLU A 137 -1.69 -4.91 -24.26
N LEU A 138 -1.56 -4.06 -25.28
CA LEU A 138 -1.98 -4.35 -26.64
C LEU A 138 -0.74 -4.80 -27.42
N LYS A 139 -0.66 -6.09 -27.76
CA LYS A 139 0.51 -6.65 -28.48
C LYS A 139 0.52 -6.33 -29.97
N THR A 140 -0.63 -5.93 -30.56
CA THR A 140 -0.77 -5.57 -31.98
C THR A 140 -1.86 -4.51 -32.17
N LEU A 141 -1.96 -3.94 -33.38
CA LEU A 141 -3.08 -3.09 -33.79
C LEU A 141 -4.39 -3.89 -33.72
N GLY A 142 -5.17 -3.64 -32.67
CA GLY A 142 -6.45 -4.27 -32.44
C GLY A 142 -6.55 -4.90 -31.05
N SER A 143 -7.40 -4.32 -30.21
CA SER A 143 -7.69 -4.78 -28.83
C SER A 143 -8.83 -5.79 -28.85
N CYS A 144 -8.73 -6.85 -29.64
CA CYS A 144 -9.80 -7.81 -29.83
C CYS A 144 -9.28 -9.25 -29.84
N LEU A 145 -10.20 -10.18 -29.62
CA LEU A 145 -9.97 -11.60 -29.60
C LEU A 145 -10.06 -12.17 -31.03
N ASN A 146 -9.11 -13.00 -31.43
CA ASN A 146 -9.22 -13.71 -32.69
C ASN A 146 -10.35 -14.75 -32.64
N LYS A 147 -10.96 -15.08 -33.76
CA LYS A 147 -12.04 -16.07 -33.87
C LYS A 147 -11.64 -17.49 -33.42
N ASP A 148 -10.36 -17.80 -33.47
CA ASP A 148 -9.81 -19.08 -33.00
C ASP A 148 -9.58 -19.13 -31.49
N GLY A 149 -9.96 -18.07 -30.76
CA GLY A 149 -9.79 -17.94 -29.30
C GLY A 149 -8.38 -17.50 -28.88
N THR A 150 -7.45 -17.27 -29.81
CA THR A 150 -6.17 -16.68 -29.44
C THR A 150 -6.35 -15.21 -29.10
N SER A 151 -5.66 -14.75 -28.06
CA SER A 151 -5.74 -13.36 -27.61
C SER A 151 -4.41 -12.64 -27.77
N ASN A 152 -4.49 -11.43 -28.31
CA ASN A 152 -3.39 -10.48 -28.28
C ASN A 152 -3.47 -9.51 -27.10
N ILE A 153 -4.45 -9.72 -26.21
CA ILE A 153 -4.69 -8.90 -25.04
C ILE A 153 -4.12 -9.62 -23.83
N VAL A 154 -3.33 -8.92 -23.04
CA VAL A 154 -2.93 -9.36 -21.70
C VAL A 154 -3.35 -8.27 -20.73
N PHE A 155 -4.15 -8.64 -19.75
CA PHE A 155 -4.48 -7.79 -18.63
C PHE A 155 -3.42 -7.94 -17.56
N GLN A 156 -3.04 -6.83 -16.94
CA GLN A 156 -2.16 -6.79 -15.78
C GLN A 156 -2.91 -6.18 -14.60
N ALA A 157 -2.86 -6.82 -13.45
CA ALA A 157 -3.39 -6.29 -12.22
C ALA A 157 -2.45 -5.19 -11.69
N SER A 158 -2.91 -3.94 -11.67
CA SER A 158 -2.17 -2.84 -11.06
C SER A 158 -2.48 -2.76 -9.56
N ASN A 159 -1.45 -2.46 -8.76
CA ASN A 159 -1.57 -2.32 -7.30
C ASN A 159 -2.10 -3.58 -6.58
N PHE A 160 -1.92 -4.76 -7.16
CA PHE A 160 -2.42 -6.01 -6.60
C PHE A 160 -1.81 -6.34 -5.22
N ASN A 161 -0.60 -5.87 -4.94
CA ASN A 161 0.09 -6.01 -3.65
C ASN A 161 -0.63 -5.32 -2.48
N GLN A 162 -1.61 -4.47 -2.75
CA GLN A 162 -2.44 -3.83 -1.73
C GLN A 162 -3.57 -4.75 -1.22
N PHE A 163 -3.76 -5.91 -1.86
CA PHE A 163 -4.81 -6.87 -1.53
C PHE A 163 -4.22 -8.18 -1.03
N ASP A 164 -4.98 -8.89 -0.22
CA ASP A 164 -4.59 -10.23 0.25
C ASP A 164 -4.88 -11.29 -0.83
N GLU A 165 -5.94 -11.05 -1.62
CA GLU A 165 -6.32 -11.91 -2.75
C GLU A 165 -6.76 -11.04 -3.93
N ILE A 166 -6.49 -11.52 -5.14
CA ILE A 166 -7.08 -11.00 -6.38
C ILE A 166 -7.79 -12.11 -7.14
N LYS A 167 -8.84 -11.75 -7.87
CA LYS A 167 -9.60 -12.68 -8.72
C LYS A 167 -10.06 -11.99 -9.99
N TRP A 168 -9.80 -12.62 -11.12
CA TRP A 168 -10.35 -12.18 -12.39
C TRP A 168 -11.78 -12.68 -12.52
N MET A 169 -12.68 -11.77 -12.87
CA MET A 169 -14.11 -12.02 -12.96
C MET A 169 -14.60 -11.71 -14.37
N LYS A 170 -15.54 -12.50 -14.86
CA LYS A 170 -16.25 -12.28 -16.13
C LYS A 170 -17.72 -12.03 -15.86
N LYS A 171 -18.31 -11.07 -16.56
CA LYS A 171 -19.76 -10.76 -16.43
C LYS A 171 -20.60 -11.83 -17.08
N ASP A 172 -21.58 -12.34 -16.32
CA ASP A 172 -22.62 -13.24 -16.78
C ASP A 172 -23.99 -12.65 -16.39
N GLY A 173 -24.71 -12.13 -17.37
CA GLY A 173 -25.92 -11.35 -17.13
C GLY A 173 -25.65 -10.10 -16.29
N GLU A 174 -26.25 -10.01 -15.11
CA GLU A 174 -26.04 -8.91 -14.17
C GLU A 174 -24.95 -9.20 -13.13
N ASN A 175 -24.41 -10.40 -13.09
CA ASN A 175 -23.46 -10.84 -12.09
C ASN A 175 -22.05 -11.02 -12.68
N PHE A 176 -21.05 -10.99 -11.80
CA PHE A 176 -19.68 -11.36 -12.13
C PHE A 176 -19.40 -12.76 -11.57
N ILE A 177 -18.88 -13.65 -12.42
CA ILE A 177 -18.44 -15.00 -12.07
C ILE A 177 -16.94 -15.11 -12.10
N GLU A 178 -16.35 -15.92 -11.23
CA GLU A 178 -14.90 -16.14 -11.19
C GLU A 178 -14.44 -16.87 -12.45
N THR A 179 -13.36 -16.40 -13.07
CA THR A 179 -12.72 -17.10 -14.22
C THR A 179 -11.88 -18.28 -13.75
N GLY A 180 -11.51 -18.31 -12.48
CA GLY A 180 -10.55 -19.24 -11.89
C GLY A 180 -9.11 -18.72 -11.87
N GLU A 181 -8.84 -17.58 -12.50
CA GLU A 181 -7.51 -16.97 -12.56
C GLU A 181 -7.31 -16.00 -11.39
N ILE A 182 -6.14 -16.11 -10.76
CA ILE A 182 -5.75 -15.34 -9.56
C ILE A 182 -4.36 -14.69 -9.70
N GLU A 183 -3.71 -14.88 -10.84
CA GLU A 183 -2.38 -14.35 -11.09
C GLU A 183 -2.40 -12.87 -11.49
N GLU A 184 -1.27 -12.21 -11.38
CA GLU A 184 -1.09 -10.80 -11.80
C GLU A 184 -1.48 -10.57 -13.25
N PHE A 185 -1.19 -11.54 -14.13
CA PHE A 185 -1.45 -11.46 -15.56
C PHE A 185 -2.57 -12.41 -15.96
N PHE A 186 -3.50 -11.92 -16.76
CA PHE A 186 -4.60 -12.70 -17.30
C PHE A 186 -4.78 -12.45 -18.80
N THR A 187 -4.92 -13.54 -19.56
CA THR A 187 -5.19 -13.49 -21.01
C THR A 187 -6.61 -13.99 -21.25
N PRO A 188 -7.57 -13.12 -21.61
CA PRO A 188 -8.93 -13.54 -21.89
C PRO A 188 -8.97 -14.40 -23.16
N THR A 189 -9.73 -15.50 -23.12
CA THR A 189 -9.94 -16.43 -24.24
C THR A 189 -11.33 -16.35 -24.84
N GLU A 190 -12.21 -15.55 -24.26
CA GLU A 190 -13.59 -15.37 -24.67
C GLU A 190 -13.96 -13.90 -24.66
N GLU A 191 -14.90 -13.53 -25.54
CA GLU A 191 -15.48 -12.20 -25.48
C GLU A 191 -16.29 -12.00 -24.19
N GLY A 192 -16.40 -10.77 -23.75
CA GLY A 192 -17.17 -10.42 -22.57
C GLY A 192 -16.68 -9.18 -21.86
N VAL A 193 -17.26 -8.93 -20.72
CA VAL A 193 -16.87 -7.85 -19.82
C VAL A 193 -16.13 -8.44 -18.63
N TYR A 194 -14.97 -7.90 -18.34
CA TYR A 194 -14.09 -8.37 -17.28
C TYR A 194 -13.84 -7.30 -16.26
N VAL A 195 -13.67 -7.72 -15.01
CA VAL A 195 -13.20 -6.88 -13.90
C VAL A 195 -12.17 -7.65 -13.07
N LEU A 196 -11.31 -6.94 -12.40
CA LEU A 196 -10.46 -7.48 -11.35
C LEU A 196 -11.12 -7.20 -9.99
N LYS A 197 -11.24 -8.23 -9.16
CA LYS A 197 -11.69 -8.13 -7.78
C LYS A 197 -10.48 -8.26 -6.85
N GLY A 198 -10.24 -7.25 -6.01
CA GLY A 198 -9.30 -7.28 -4.90
C GLY A 198 -10.04 -7.50 -3.57
N ILE A 199 -9.50 -8.33 -2.70
CA ILE A 199 -10.10 -8.70 -1.43
C ILE A 199 -9.13 -8.38 -0.29
N LEU A 200 -9.63 -7.70 0.73
CA LEU A 200 -8.95 -7.54 2.03
C LEU A 200 -9.60 -8.50 3.02
N THR A 201 -8.87 -9.55 3.40
CA THR A 201 -9.39 -10.60 4.28
C THR A 201 -9.64 -10.11 5.71
N CYS A 202 -8.87 -9.13 6.16
CA CYS A 202 -8.97 -8.56 7.50
C CYS A 202 -10.32 -7.91 7.84
N ASN A 203 -11.07 -7.45 6.83
CA ASN A 203 -12.39 -6.85 7.00
C ASN A 203 -13.43 -7.39 5.99
N ASN A 204 -13.07 -8.40 5.22
CA ASN A 204 -13.86 -9.00 4.13
C ASN A 204 -14.38 -7.97 3.13
N LYS A 205 -13.61 -6.91 2.90
CA LYS A 205 -14.00 -5.87 1.95
C LYS A 205 -13.50 -6.20 0.56
N GLU A 206 -14.41 -6.10 -0.40
CA GLU A 206 -14.15 -6.33 -1.81
C GLU A 206 -14.09 -5.00 -2.58
N TYR A 207 -13.19 -4.93 -3.54
CA TYR A 207 -13.00 -3.81 -4.44
C TYR A 207 -13.03 -4.32 -5.87
N LEU A 208 -13.70 -3.60 -6.76
CA LEU A 208 -13.77 -3.93 -8.17
C LEU A 208 -13.07 -2.85 -9.00
N SER A 209 -12.35 -3.28 -10.02
CA SER A 209 -11.83 -2.40 -11.05
C SER A 209 -12.96 -1.83 -11.92
N PRO A 210 -12.68 -0.82 -12.74
CA PRO A 210 -13.51 -0.51 -13.88
C PRO A 210 -13.71 -1.72 -14.80
N GLU A 211 -14.86 -1.77 -15.50
CA GLU A 211 -15.15 -2.81 -16.48
C GLU A 211 -14.28 -2.65 -17.73
N ILE A 212 -13.72 -3.74 -18.24
CA ILE A 212 -13.05 -3.81 -19.53
C ILE A 212 -13.84 -4.73 -20.46
N VAL A 213 -14.13 -4.26 -21.66
CA VAL A 213 -14.85 -5.01 -22.70
C VAL A 213 -13.87 -5.66 -23.65
N VAL A 214 -13.96 -6.97 -23.81
CA VAL A 214 -13.23 -7.76 -24.80
C VAL A 214 -14.22 -8.18 -25.88
N SER A 215 -13.94 -7.84 -27.13
CA SER A 215 -14.76 -8.21 -28.30
C SER A 215 -13.98 -9.08 -29.25
N ILE A 216 -14.69 -9.87 -30.06
CA ILE A 216 -14.07 -10.60 -31.19
C ILE A 216 -13.65 -9.62 -32.27
N CYS A 217 -12.48 -9.86 -32.87
CA CYS A 217 -12.00 -9.07 -33.99
C CYS A 217 -12.98 -9.16 -35.16
N PRO A 218 -13.34 -8.02 -35.78
CA PRO A 218 -14.09 -8.04 -37.02
C PRO A 218 -13.31 -8.72 -38.15
N ASP A 219 -14.02 -9.21 -39.16
CA ASP A 219 -13.39 -9.88 -40.32
C ASP A 219 -12.58 -8.90 -41.15
N ASP A 220 -11.37 -9.31 -41.45
CA ASP A 220 -10.44 -8.70 -42.41
C ASP A 220 -9.76 -9.85 -43.15
N SER A 221 -10.46 -10.40 -44.16
CA SER A 221 -10.09 -11.66 -44.84
C SER A 221 -8.86 -11.54 -45.69
N ASP A 222 -8.55 -10.34 -46.19
CA ASP A 222 -7.39 -10.07 -47.03
C ASP A 222 -6.24 -9.40 -46.30
N SER A 223 -6.44 -9.10 -45.00
CA SER A 223 -5.45 -8.49 -44.10
C SER A 223 -4.93 -7.13 -44.58
N ASP A 224 -5.78 -6.36 -45.25
CA ASP A 224 -5.44 -5.03 -45.75
C ASP A 224 -5.68 -3.93 -44.67
N GLY A 225 -6.21 -4.30 -43.52
CA GLY A 225 -6.53 -3.39 -42.42
C GLY A 225 -7.91 -2.75 -42.52
N ILE A 226 -8.72 -3.15 -43.52
CA ILE A 226 -10.10 -2.70 -43.72
C ILE A 226 -11.06 -3.85 -43.36
N ILE A 227 -12.03 -3.58 -42.53
CA ILE A 227 -13.02 -4.56 -42.10
C ILE A 227 -13.92 -4.93 -43.28
N ASP A 228 -14.08 -6.24 -43.57
CA ASP A 228 -14.83 -6.77 -44.69
C ASP A 228 -16.34 -6.45 -44.71
N ASN A 229 -16.92 -6.05 -43.59
CA ASN A 229 -18.35 -5.83 -43.43
C ASN A 229 -18.67 -4.43 -42.89
N ILE A 230 -18.61 -3.48 -43.77
CA ILE A 230 -19.32 -2.21 -43.61
C ILE A 230 -20.30 -2.02 -44.76
#